data_86d51cbe108e89af6bed17416b4fdc60
#
_entry.id   86d51cbe108e89af6bed17416b4fdc60
#
_cell.length_a   1.000
_cell.length_b   1.000
_cell.length_c   1.000
_cell.angle_alpha   90.00
_cell.angle_beta   90.00
_cell.angle_gamma   90.00
#
_symmetry.space_group_name_H-M   'P 1'
#
loop_
_entity.id
_entity.type
_entity.pdbx_description
1 polymer ?
#
loop_
_entity_poly.entity_id
_entity_poly.type
_entity_poly.pdbx_seq_one_letter_code
_entity_poly.pdbx_strand_id
1 'polypeptide(L)'
;MLKIGIAAVFGIGEVVKNWNCCLDYDTVFGLKLLVHDSVMRCRKVVAVYWKLTDLVRVERCCCCGSVAVEMTAEFHVASPLVETRESYFARYCRQLGWNTWVVVDVSLESIFPNPAVRFVRKPSGCFIQGIGNGYSKVTWIEHTEVDNASVHYLFKPLVTSGFAFSAQRWVGTLARQCDRVAAFMDESVMILRDGRKNLLMLADRMMRSYHSSVSSSPIENLWQPIPVDGGEDIMVTTKHNFGDDSQTPVGVYVTVATTIWVPAQPRHVFHFLRNGDHRNMWDLLSVNLNTREIAHVTTSRDLGNCVSIIAIDTSPLIFYMQESQTNSTGSYVVYAPVDILAVNSVLDGGDPDKVQMLSSGFAILPDRPTMHGEEIGGTLLTIAFQMLDESVSTRDYLPSSSVTTLYTIITRTAAMIRARVIL
;
A
#
# COMPACT_ATOMS: atom_id res chain seq x y z
N MET A 1 -15.24 -9.68 22.94
CA MET A 1 -15.57 -10.04 21.56
C MET A 1 -16.40 -8.91 20.94
N LEU A 2 -15.81 -8.11 20.10
CA LEU A 2 -16.50 -6.99 19.46
C LEU A 2 -17.04 -7.47 18.10
N LYS A 3 -18.35 -7.38 17.89
CA LYS A 3 -18.99 -7.59 16.58
C LYS A 3 -19.05 -6.25 15.89
N ILE A 4 -18.26 -6.05 14.84
CA ILE A 4 -18.27 -4.82 14.05
C ILE A 4 -18.80 -5.15 12.67
N GLY A 5 -19.98 -4.64 12.36
CA GLY A 5 -20.51 -4.62 11.00
C GLY A 5 -20.49 -3.17 10.49
N ILE A 6 -19.66 -2.85 9.53
CA ILE A 6 -19.63 -1.52 8.89
C ILE A 6 -19.98 -1.69 7.43
N ALA A 7 -21.07 -1.07 7.00
CA ALA A 7 -21.43 -0.95 5.59
C ALA A 7 -20.97 0.42 5.07
N ALA A 8 -20.16 0.41 4.02
CA ALA A 8 -19.75 1.63 3.32
C ALA A 8 -20.43 1.67 1.95
N VAL A 9 -21.12 2.77 1.64
CA VAL A 9 -21.79 2.99 0.36
C VAL A 9 -21.12 4.17 -0.34
N PHE A 10 -20.51 3.92 -1.50
CA PHE A 10 -19.82 4.95 -2.27
C PHE A 10 -20.26 4.93 -3.74
N GLY A 11 -20.39 6.12 -4.33
CA GLY A 11 -20.52 6.30 -5.77
C GLY A 11 -19.13 6.48 -6.40
N ILE A 12 -18.77 5.60 -7.31
CA ILE A 12 -17.50 5.71 -8.07
C ILE A 12 -17.82 6.41 -9.40
N GLY A 13 -17.23 7.59 -9.59
CA GLY A 13 -17.47 8.44 -10.74
C GLY A 13 -16.84 7.95 -12.06
N GLU A 14 -16.82 8.79 -13.06
CA GLU A 14 -16.54 8.60 -14.52
C GLU A 14 -15.54 7.55 -14.99
N VAL A 15 -14.61 7.08 -14.16
CA VAL A 15 -13.64 6.03 -14.47
C VAL A 15 -14.29 4.73 -14.96
N VAL A 16 -15.55 4.52 -14.59
CA VAL A 16 -16.33 3.33 -14.94
C VAL A 16 -17.03 3.46 -16.31
N LYS A 17 -16.90 4.59 -17.02
CA LYS A 17 -17.54 4.75 -18.35
C LYS A 17 -17.06 3.71 -19.36
N ASN A 18 -15.82 3.26 -19.27
CA ASN A 18 -15.29 2.21 -20.15
C ASN A 18 -15.55 0.79 -19.68
N TRP A 19 -16.13 0.63 -18.50
CA TRP A 19 -16.46 -0.69 -17.96
C TRP A 19 -17.69 -1.32 -18.62
N ASN A 20 -18.59 -0.53 -19.19
CA ASN A 20 -19.76 -1.07 -19.91
C ASN A 20 -19.42 -1.79 -21.22
N CYS A 21 -18.26 -1.57 -21.83
CA CYS A 21 -17.80 -2.34 -22.99
C CYS A 21 -17.13 -3.67 -22.61
N CYS A 22 -16.78 -3.86 -21.35
CA CYS A 22 -16.03 -4.99 -20.85
C CYS A 22 -16.70 -5.68 -19.65
N LEU A 23 -18.02 -5.46 -19.43
CA LEU A 23 -18.84 -6.30 -18.53
C LEU A 23 -19.11 -7.68 -19.12
N ASP A 24 -18.32 -8.05 -20.11
CA ASP A 24 -18.10 -9.42 -20.44
C ASP A 24 -17.43 -10.13 -19.26
N TYR A 25 -17.61 -11.42 -19.15
CA TYR A 25 -17.14 -12.38 -18.14
C TYR A 25 -15.78 -12.08 -17.50
N ASP A 26 -14.97 -11.33 -18.21
CA ASP A 26 -13.63 -10.90 -17.87
C ASP A 26 -13.54 -9.71 -16.91
N THR A 27 -14.57 -8.95 -16.61
CA THR A 27 -14.45 -7.68 -15.88
C THR A 27 -14.89 -7.72 -14.42
N VAL A 28 -15.81 -8.55 -14.03
CA VAL A 28 -15.93 -8.96 -12.61
C VAL A 28 -14.75 -9.83 -12.24
N PHE A 29 -14.22 -10.51 -13.23
CA PHE A 29 -12.91 -11.07 -13.30
C PHE A 29 -11.83 -10.08 -13.67
N GLY A 30 -12.06 -8.81 -13.92
CA GLY A 30 -11.03 -7.81 -13.93
C GLY A 30 -10.46 -7.56 -12.53
N LEU A 31 -11.30 -7.58 -11.52
CA LEU A 31 -10.83 -7.98 -10.19
C LEU A 31 -10.24 -9.40 -10.19
N LYS A 32 -10.53 -10.26 -11.15
CA LYS A 32 -10.08 -11.64 -11.28
C LYS A 32 -9.27 -11.95 -12.53
N LEU A 33 -9.30 -11.18 -13.60
CA LEU A 33 -8.38 -11.30 -14.72
C LEU A 33 -7.10 -10.52 -14.54
N LEU A 34 -7.19 -9.58 -13.83
CA LEU A 34 -6.10 -9.30 -12.98
C LEU A 34 -5.72 -10.56 -12.19
N VAL A 35 -6.48 -11.57 -12.00
CA VAL A 35 -6.17 -12.87 -11.40
C VAL A 35 -5.84 -13.99 -12.38
N HIS A 36 -6.12 -14.03 -13.64
CA HIS A 36 -5.86 -15.24 -14.43
C HIS A 36 -4.81 -15.17 -15.55
N ASP A 37 -4.64 -14.09 -16.28
CA ASP A 37 -3.49 -13.91 -17.20
C ASP A 37 -2.36 -13.20 -16.51
N SER A 38 -2.69 -12.72 -15.48
CA SER A 38 -1.99 -12.21 -14.37
C SER A 38 -2.34 -12.91 -13.07
N VAL A 39 -2.60 -14.18 -12.98
CA VAL A 39 -2.42 -14.92 -11.71
C VAL A 39 -1.02 -14.61 -11.17
N MET A 40 -0.05 -14.41 -12.04
CA MET A 40 1.21 -13.73 -11.75
C MET A 40 1.09 -12.19 -11.58
N ARG A 41 0.20 -11.48 -12.25
CA ARG A 41 0.12 -10.01 -12.18
C ARG A 41 -0.92 -9.48 -11.20
N CYS A 42 -1.96 -10.20 -10.87
CA CYS A 42 -2.91 -9.82 -9.83
C CYS A 42 -2.53 -10.26 -8.41
N ARG A 43 -1.63 -11.18 -8.24
CA ARG A 43 -0.83 -11.21 -6.99
C ARG A 43 -0.30 -9.81 -6.67
N LYS A 44 -0.28 -8.92 -7.66
CA LYS A 44 0.33 -7.59 -7.57
C LYS A 44 -0.66 -6.42 -7.37
N VAL A 45 -1.91 -6.44 -7.73
CA VAL A 45 -2.76 -5.24 -7.79
C VAL A 45 -3.72 -5.10 -6.60
N VAL A 46 -4.21 -6.19 -6.03
CA VAL A 46 -4.96 -6.15 -4.77
C VAL A 46 -4.03 -6.03 -3.56
N ALA A 47 -2.73 -6.19 -3.78
CA ALA A 47 -1.70 -6.33 -2.74
C ALA A 47 -1.23 -5.02 -2.08
N VAL A 48 -1.75 -3.83 -2.40
CA VAL A 48 -1.30 -2.60 -1.72
C VAL A 48 -1.67 -2.60 -0.23
N TYR A 49 -2.64 -3.42 0.17
CA TYR A 49 -2.99 -3.67 1.58
C TYR A 49 -3.26 -5.14 1.91
N TRP A 50 -3.17 -6.02 0.91
CA TRP A 50 -3.59 -7.40 1.03
C TRP A 50 -2.67 -8.28 0.19
N LYS A 51 -1.88 -9.12 0.82
CA LYS A 51 -1.15 -10.15 0.12
C LYS A 51 -2.08 -11.34 -0.10
N LEU A 52 -2.43 -11.62 -1.34
CA LEU A 52 -2.99 -12.91 -1.73
C LEU A 52 -1.82 -13.91 -1.78
N THR A 53 -1.74 -14.77 -0.78
CA THR A 53 -0.63 -15.69 -0.64
C THR A 53 -0.74 -16.88 -1.53
N ASP A 54 -1.95 -17.46 -1.72
CA ASP A 54 -2.14 -18.59 -2.60
C ASP A 54 -3.57 -18.69 -3.17
N LEU A 55 -3.68 -19.11 -4.44
CA LEU A 55 -4.90 -19.48 -5.09
C LEU A 55 -4.95 -21.02 -5.11
N VAL A 56 -5.69 -21.62 -4.17
CA VAL A 56 -5.65 -23.06 -3.95
C VAL A 56 -6.55 -23.81 -4.94
N ARG A 57 -7.72 -23.28 -5.28
CA ARG A 57 -8.68 -23.94 -6.17
C ARG A 57 -9.65 -22.98 -6.85
N VAL A 58 -9.93 -23.20 -8.13
CA VAL A 58 -10.93 -22.46 -8.90
C VAL A 58 -11.98 -23.40 -9.44
N GLU A 59 -13.23 -23.24 -9.02
CA GLU A 59 -14.38 -23.94 -9.58
C GLU A 59 -15.26 -22.98 -10.38
N ARG A 60 -15.57 -23.34 -11.63
CA ARG A 60 -16.42 -22.56 -12.51
C ARG A 60 -17.70 -23.31 -12.81
N CYS A 61 -18.85 -22.65 -12.66
CA CYS A 61 -20.12 -23.15 -13.15
C CYS A 61 -20.46 -22.44 -14.47
N CYS A 62 -20.36 -23.17 -15.57
CA CYS A 62 -20.62 -22.63 -16.92
C CYS A 62 -22.08 -22.25 -17.13
N CYS A 63 -23.01 -22.82 -16.38
CA CYS A 63 -24.44 -22.63 -16.57
C CYS A 63 -25.04 -21.44 -15.81
N CYS A 64 -24.38 -20.93 -14.76
CA CYS A 64 -24.94 -19.86 -13.91
C CYS A 64 -24.05 -18.62 -13.81
N GLY A 65 -22.94 -18.55 -14.54
CA GLY A 65 -21.99 -17.42 -14.48
C GLY A 65 -21.37 -17.22 -13.09
N SER A 66 -21.30 -18.25 -12.27
CA SER A 66 -20.74 -18.20 -10.92
C SER A 66 -19.35 -18.78 -10.87
N VAL A 67 -18.54 -18.27 -9.96
CA VAL A 67 -17.18 -18.71 -9.71
C VAL A 67 -16.91 -18.76 -8.22
N ALA A 68 -16.34 -19.87 -7.76
CA ALA A 68 -15.83 -20.02 -6.41
C ALA A 68 -14.31 -20.17 -6.44
N VAL A 69 -13.62 -19.51 -5.52
CA VAL A 69 -12.15 -19.50 -5.42
C VAL A 69 -11.77 -19.62 -3.95
N GLU A 70 -10.88 -20.53 -3.63
CA GLU A 70 -10.24 -20.59 -2.31
C GLU A 70 -9.05 -19.63 -2.30
N MET A 71 -8.94 -18.85 -1.22
CA MET A 71 -7.96 -17.75 -1.12
C MET A 71 -7.40 -17.65 0.28
N THR A 72 -6.11 -17.39 0.36
CA THR A 72 -5.48 -16.89 1.59
C THR A 72 -5.13 -15.41 1.40
N ALA A 73 -5.42 -14.60 2.40
CA ALA A 73 -5.08 -13.19 2.37
C ALA A 73 -4.54 -12.72 3.73
N GLU A 74 -3.46 -11.97 3.70
CA GLU A 74 -2.94 -11.21 4.83
C GLU A 74 -3.49 -9.79 4.83
N PHE A 75 -4.04 -9.37 5.97
CA PHE A 75 -4.58 -8.04 6.19
C PHE A 75 -3.63 -7.29 7.11
N HIS A 76 -3.07 -6.18 6.64
CA HIS A 76 -2.09 -5.43 7.42
C HIS A 76 -2.37 -3.92 7.47
N VAL A 77 -1.88 -3.29 8.51
CA VAL A 77 -1.68 -1.86 8.61
C VAL A 77 -0.22 -1.58 8.26
N ALA A 78 0.07 -0.47 7.59
CA ALA A 78 1.44 -0.13 7.22
C ALA A 78 2.24 0.34 8.46
N SER A 79 2.53 -0.59 9.35
CA SER A 79 3.32 -0.40 10.58
C SER A 79 3.77 -1.76 11.12
N PRO A 80 5.01 -1.88 11.62
CA PRO A 80 5.46 -3.09 12.31
C PRO A 80 4.79 -3.29 13.68
N LEU A 81 4.10 -2.28 14.21
CA LEU A 81 3.46 -2.31 15.52
C LEU A 81 2.04 -2.92 15.54
N VAL A 82 1.54 -3.31 14.37
CA VAL A 82 0.23 -3.97 14.23
C VAL A 82 0.41 -5.28 13.50
N GLU A 83 0.20 -6.38 14.21
CA GLU A 83 0.29 -7.72 13.65
C GLU A 83 -0.64 -7.87 12.45
N THR A 84 -0.18 -8.54 11.40
CA THR A 84 -1.00 -8.90 10.26
C THR A 84 -2.07 -9.90 10.66
N ARG A 85 -3.17 -9.88 9.93
CA ARG A 85 -4.28 -10.82 10.11
C ARG A 85 -4.38 -11.68 8.88
N GLU A 86 -4.09 -12.95 9.04
CA GLU A 86 -4.25 -13.94 8.00
C GLU A 86 -5.68 -14.50 8.02
N SER A 87 -6.28 -14.65 6.85
CA SER A 87 -7.57 -15.29 6.70
C SER A 87 -7.58 -16.23 5.51
N TYR A 88 -8.11 -17.42 5.72
CA TYR A 88 -8.39 -18.42 4.70
C TYR A 88 -9.89 -18.48 4.42
N PHE A 89 -10.28 -18.18 3.19
CA PHE A 89 -11.70 -18.04 2.84
C PHE A 89 -12.01 -18.49 1.41
N ALA A 90 -13.25 -18.88 1.20
CA ALA A 90 -13.81 -19.06 -0.13
C ALA A 90 -14.44 -17.75 -0.61
N ARG A 91 -14.06 -17.30 -1.80
CA ARG A 91 -14.72 -16.17 -2.49
C ARG A 91 -15.67 -16.71 -3.54
N TYR A 92 -16.92 -16.31 -3.46
CA TYR A 92 -17.94 -16.64 -4.44
C TYR A 92 -18.37 -15.37 -5.17
N CYS A 93 -18.33 -15.42 -6.51
CA CYS A 93 -18.77 -14.33 -7.38
C CYS A 93 -19.92 -14.78 -8.26
N ARG A 94 -20.99 -14.00 -8.35
CA ARG A 94 -22.15 -14.30 -9.17
C ARG A 94 -22.78 -13.04 -9.76
N GLN A 95 -23.18 -13.13 -11.02
CA GLN A 95 -24.05 -12.15 -11.64
C GLN A 95 -25.50 -12.42 -11.24
N LEU A 96 -26.19 -11.46 -10.61
CA LEU A 96 -27.59 -11.59 -10.20
C LEU A 96 -28.58 -11.09 -11.25
N GLY A 97 -28.11 -10.24 -12.15
CA GLY A 97 -28.93 -9.67 -13.23
C GLY A 97 -28.06 -8.80 -14.12
N TRP A 98 -28.63 -8.21 -15.18
CA TRP A 98 -27.87 -7.31 -16.02
C TRP A 98 -27.31 -6.15 -15.17
N ASN A 99 -26.03 -5.89 -15.27
CA ASN A 99 -25.32 -4.85 -14.50
C ASN A 99 -25.31 -5.03 -12.97
N THR A 100 -25.59 -6.24 -12.45
CA THR A 100 -25.61 -6.47 -11.01
C THR A 100 -24.81 -7.69 -10.64
N TRP A 101 -23.83 -7.51 -9.75
CA TRP A 101 -22.92 -8.54 -9.30
C TRP A 101 -22.82 -8.59 -7.79
N VAL A 102 -22.60 -9.78 -7.26
CA VAL A 102 -22.29 -10.00 -5.86
C VAL A 102 -20.99 -10.77 -5.72
N VAL A 103 -20.16 -10.35 -4.79
CA VAL A 103 -18.97 -11.06 -4.33
C VAL A 103 -19.16 -11.36 -2.85
N VAL A 104 -19.03 -12.61 -2.46
CA VAL A 104 -19.17 -13.04 -1.06
C VAL A 104 -17.94 -13.83 -0.66
N ASP A 105 -17.37 -13.44 0.48
CA ASP A 105 -16.27 -14.13 1.12
C ASP A 105 -16.76 -14.84 2.38
N VAL A 106 -16.44 -16.11 2.52
CA VAL A 106 -16.81 -16.93 3.68
C VAL A 106 -15.58 -17.63 4.21
N SER A 107 -15.30 -17.47 5.51
CA SER A 107 -14.15 -18.12 6.15
C SER A 107 -14.21 -19.64 6.03
N LEU A 108 -13.07 -20.24 5.76
CA LEU A 108 -12.86 -21.70 5.77
C LEU A 108 -12.17 -22.16 7.07
N GLU A 109 -11.92 -21.28 8.01
CA GLU A 109 -11.19 -21.57 9.26
C GLU A 109 -11.93 -22.56 10.17
N SER A 110 -13.26 -22.66 10.07
CA SER A 110 -14.04 -23.70 10.75
C SER A 110 -13.77 -25.10 10.21
N ILE A 111 -13.32 -25.22 8.96
CA ILE A 111 -12.99 -26.47 8.28
C ILE A 111 -11.48 -26.75 8.40
N PHE A 112 -10.67 -25.68 8.30
CA PHE A 112 -9.21 -25.72 8.39
C PHE A 112 -8.73 -24.75 9.48
N PRO A 113 -8.79 -25.12 10.76
CA PRO A 113 -8.43 -24.24 11.85
C PRO A 113 -6.94 -23.85 11.80
N ASN A 114 -6.67 -22.56 11.76
CA ASN A 114 -5.32 -22.02 12.00
C ASN A 114 -5.27 -21.42 13.42
N PRO A 115 -4.63 -22.08 14.39
CA PRO A 115 -4.61 -21.60 15.77
C PRO A 115 -3.76 -20.35 15.99
N ALA A 116 -2.92 -19.97 15.02
CA ALA A 116 -1.98 -18.85 15.15
C ALA A 116 -2.66 -17.48 15.07
N VAL A 117 -3.84 -17.38 14.42
CA VAL A 117 -4.50 -16.08 14.20
C VAL A 117 -5.96 -16.16 14.65
N ARG A 118 -6.31 -15.40 15.69
CA ARG A 118 -7.69 -15.26 16.17
C ARG A 118 -8.46 -14.22 15.36
N PHE A 119 -8.53 -14.44 14.06
CA PHE A 119 -9.25 -13.58 13.12
C PHE A 119 -10.22 -14.43 12.30
N VAL A 120 -11.49 -14.33 12.59
CA VAL A 120 -12.54 -15.07 11.87
C VAL A 120 -13.30 -14.10 10.98
N ARG A 121 -13.26 -14.34 9.68
CA ARG A 121 -14.02 -13.59 8.71
C ARG A 121 -15.40 -14.19 8.53
N LYS A 122 -16.41 -13.50 8.99
CA LYS A 122 -17.83 -13.85 8.75
C LYS A 122 -18.18 -13.50 7.30
N PRO A 123 -19.38 -13.86 6.79
CA PRO A 123 -19.79 -13.47 5.45
C PRO A 123 -19.56 -11.98 5.19
N SER A 124 -18.65 -11.69 4.30
CA SER A 124 -18.19 -10.35 3.91
C SER A 124 -18.22 -10.24 2.40
N GLY A 125 -17.99 -9.07 1.82
CA GLY A 125 -17.90 -8.93 0.39
C GLY A 125 -18.53 -7.66 -0.15
N CYS A 126 -18.87 -7.66 -1.45
CA CYS A 126 -19.44 -6.46 -2.04
C CYS A 126 -20.58 -6.76 -3.02
N PHE A 127 -21.46 -5.75 -3.14
CA PHE A 127 -22.52 -5.68 -4.12
C PHE A 127 -22.18 -4.58 -5.12
N ILE A 128 -22.16 -4.90 -6.41
CA ILE A 128 -21.80 -3.99 -7.48
C ILE A 128 -23.01 -3.84 -8.40
N GLN A 129 -23.46 -2.61 -8.60
CA GLN A 129 -24.64 -2.29 -9.38
C GLN A 129 -24.33 -1.19 -10.39
N GLY A 130 -24.48 -1.46 -11.68
CA GLY A 130 -24.46 -0.45 -12.71
C GLY A 130 -25.67 0.47 -12.62
N ILE A 131 -25.44 1.78 -12.48
CA ILE A 131 -26.52 2.79 -12.31
C ILE A 131 -26.76 3.63 -13.55
N GLY A 132 -26.20 3.24 -14.68
CA GLY A 132 -26.28 3.97 -15.96
C GLY A 132 -25.16 4.99 -16.15
N ASN A 133 -25.08 5.58 -17.35
CA ASN A 133 -24.06 6.56 -17.76
C ASN A 133 -22.60 6.13 -17.52
N GLY A 134 -22.32 4.82 -17.47
CA GLY A 134 -20.98 4.28 -17.22
C GLY A 134 -20.56 4.29 -15.76
N TYR A 135 -21.47 4.51 -14.81
CA TYR A 135 -21.18 4.48 -13.37
C TYR A 135 -21.63 3.18 -12.74
N SER A 136 -20.90 2.77 -11.71
CA SER A 136 -21.29 1.66 -10.84
C SER A 136 -21.29 2.11 -9.38
N LYS A 137 -22.30 1.63 -8.64
CA LYS A 137 -22.36 1.75 -7.19
C LYS A 137 -21.81 0.49 -6.57
N VAL A 138 -20.82 0.63 -5.69
CA VAL A 138 -20.25 -0.47 -4.91
C VAL A 138 -20.64 -0.29 -3.45
N THR A 139 -21.26 -1.33 -2.90
CA THR A 139 -21.54 -1.43 -1.46
C THR A 139 -20.68 -2.54 -0.91
N TRP A 140 -19.82 -2.24 0.06
CA TRP A 140 -18.92 -3.21 0.68
C TRP A 140 -19.31 -3.46 2.13
N ILE A 141 -19.31 -4.72 2.53
CA ILE A 141 -19.57 -5.15 3.90
C ILE A 141 -18.36 -5.94 4.38
N GLU A 142 -17.81 -5.57 5.53
CA GLU A 142 -16.78 -6.32 6.22
C GLU A 142 -17.29 -6.72 7.60
N HIS A 143 -17.28 -8.02 7.88
CA HIS A 143 -17.76 -8.58 9.14
C HIS A 143 -16.72 -9.56 9.68
N THR A 144 -16.09 -9.18 10.78
CA THR A 144 -14.97 -9.94 11.36
C THR A 144 -15.10 -10.06 12.88
N GLU A 145 -14.61 -11.17 13.41
CA GLU A 145 -14.40 -11.38 14.85
C GLU A 145 -12.88 -11.48 15.08
N VAL A 146 -12.34 -10.69 16.01
CA VAL A 146 -10.89 -10.61 16.23
C VAL A 146 -10.57 -10.36 17.69
N ASP A 147 -9.43 -10.92 18.13
CA ASP A 147 -8.81 -10.56 19.40
C ASP A 147 -7.83 -9.40 19.17
N ASN A 148 -8.08 -8.29 19.85
CA ASN A 148 -7.27 -7.07 19.76
C ASN A 148 -6.42 -6.85 21.03
N ALA A 149 -6.22 -7.86 21.87
CA ALA A 149 -5.53 -7.70 23.15
C ALA A 149 -4.05 -7.29 22.98
N SER A 150 -3.37 -7.84 21.97
CA SER A 150 -1.95 -7.61 21.67
C SER A 150 -1.69 -6.31 20.89
N VAL A 151 -2.72 -5.58 20.47
CA VAL A 151 -2.53 -4.37 19.63
C VAL A 151 -1.82 -3.28 20.43
N HIS A 152 -0.77 -2.74 19.82
CA HIS A 152 0.01 -1.64 20.38
C HIS A 152 -0.85 -0.42 20.74
N TYR A 153 -0.57 0.25 21.86
CA TYR A 153 -1.42 1.32 22.43
C TYR A 153 -1.69 2.47 21.45
N LEU A 154 -0.73 2.86 20.61
CA LEU A 154 -0.90 3.91 19.59
C LEU A 154 -2.01 3.57 18.59
N PHE A 155 -2.10 2.30 18.18
CA PHE A 155 -3.06 1.85 17.18
C PHE A 155 -4.37 1.33 17.78
N LYS A 156 -4.43 1.20 19.11
CA LYS A 156 -5.59 0.63 19.79
C LYS A 156 -6.92 1.32 19.42
N PRO A 157 -7.02 2.67 19.40
CA PRO A 157 -8.26 3.34 19.00
C PRO A 157 -8.68 3.02 17.57
N LEU A 158 -7.71 2.98 16.64
CA LEU A 158 -7.95 2.74 15.23
C LEU A 158 -8.34 1.29 14.93
N VAL A 159 -7.73 0.34 15.63
CA VAL A 159 -7.98 -1.09 15.44
C VAL A 159 -9.25 -1.54 16.17
N THR A 160 -9.47 -1.10 17.41
CA THR A 160 -10.65 -1.51 18.18
C THR A 160 -11.96 -0.92 17.65
N SER A 161 -11.90 0.24 17.01
CA SER A 161 -13.04 0.79 16.28
C SER A 161 -13.39 0.03 15.01
N GLY A 162 -12.49 -0.84 14.54
CA GLY A 162 -12.59 -1.55 13.27
C GLY A 162 -12.14 -0.74 12.05
N PHE A 163 -11.82 0.54 12.19
CA PHE A 163 -11.45 1.40 11.05
C PHE A 163 -10.20 0.88 10.31
N ALA A 164 -9.19 0.42 11.04
CA ALA A 164 -7.95 -0.09 10.48
C ALA A 164 -8.14 -1.24 9.47
N PHE A 165 -9.20 -2.03 9.62
CA PHE A 165 -9.53 -3.18 8.76
C PHE A 165 -10.96 -3.08 8.20
N SER A 166 -11.46 -1.88 7.96
CA SER A 166 -12.84 -1.59 7.59
C SER A 166 -13.15 -1.82 6.11
N ALA A 167 -14.44 -1.95 5.80
CA ALA A 167 -14.97 -1.90 4.44
C ALA A 167 -14.59 -0.59 3.72
N GLN A 168 -14.44 0.52 4.45
CA GLN A 168 -14.01 1.80 3.90
C GLN A 168 -12.61 1.72 3.28
N ARG A 169 -11.68 0.98 3.90
CA ARG A 169 -10.34 0.75 3.33
C ARG A 169 -10.38 -0.10 2.06
N TRP A 170 -11.26 -1.10 2.00
CA TRP A 170 -11.50 -1.86 0.78
C TRP A 170 -11.94 -0.96 -0.37
N VAL A 171 -12.95 -0.13 -0.13
CA VAL A 171 -13.46 0.81 -1.14
C VAL A 171 -12.42 1.84 -1.53
N GLY A 172 -11.66 2.37 -0.56
CA GLY A 172 -10.55 3.30 -0.83
C GLY A 172 -9.45 2.67 -1.69
N THR A 173 -9.15 1.38 -1.48
CA THR A 173 -8.19 0.64 -2.31
C THR A 173 -8.74 0.39 -3.72
N LEU A 174 -10.02 -0.01 -3.84
CA LEU A 174 -10.69 -0.19 -5.13
C LEU A 174 -10.72 1.12 -5.93
N ALA A 175 -11.07 2.23 -5.29
CA ALA A 175 -11.09 3.55 -5.93
C ALA A 175 -9.71 3.94 -6.50
N ARG A 176 -8.64 3.73 -5.74
CA ARG A 176 -7.26 3.98 -6.22
C ARG A 176 -6.90 3.12 -7.43
N GLN A 177 -7.31 1.86 -7.45
CA GLN A 177 -7.05 1.01 -8.61
C GLN A 177 -7.84 1.49 -9.85
N CYS A 178 -9.07 1.93 -9.66
CA CYS A 178 -9.85 2.54 -10.74
C CYS A 178 -9.17 3.83 -11.27
N ASP A 179 -8.70 4.69 -10.37
CA ASP A 179 -7.98 5.91 -10.74
C ASP A 179 -6.69 5.59 -11.52
N ARG A 180 -5.94 4.58 -11.08
CA ARG A 180 -4.72 4.14 -11.78
C ARG A 180 -5.02 3.59 -13.16
N VAL A 181 -6.06 2.77 -13.32
CA VAL A 181 -6.50 2.27 -14.62
C VAL A 181 -6.91 3.43 -15.52
N ALA A 182 -7.63 4.42 -14.99
CA ALA A 182 -7.98 5.62 -15.76
C ALA A 182 -6.73 6.41 -16.19
N ALA A 183 -5.75 6.55 -15.30
CA ALA A 183 -4.49 7.21 -15.62
C ALA A 183 -3.69 6.48 -16.71
N PHE A 184 -3.81 5.16 -16.85
CA PHE A 184 -3.23 4.42 -17.98
C PHE A 184 -3.92 4.72 -19.31
N MET A 185 -5.21 5.07 -19.28
CA MET A 185 -6.03 5.32 -20.47
C MET A 185 -6.05 6.79 -20.91
N ASP A 186 -5.51 7.69 -20.11
CA ASP A 186 -5.50 9.11 -20.40
C ASP A 186 -4.52 9.44 -21.54
N GLU A 187 -5.05 9.91 -22.66
CA GLU A 187 -4.30 10.26 -23.88
C GLU A 187 -3.87 11.74 -23.93
N SER A 188 -4.20 12.53 -22.90
CA SER A 188 -3.98 13.98 -22.89
C SER A 188 -2.54 14.42 -22.68
N VAL A 189 -1.60 13.50 -22.42
CA VAL A 189 -0.22 13.80 -22.02
C VAL A 189 0.77 13.54 -23.16
N MET A 190 1.75 14.43 -23.32
CA MET A 190 2.81 14.40 -24.35
C MET A 190 3.82 13.24 -24.21
N ILE A 191 3.77 12.47 -23.11
CA ILE A 191 4.61 11.26 -22.93
C ILE A 191 4.01 10.12 -23.74
N LEU A 192 4.86 9.36 -24.42
CA LEU A 192 4.44 8.13 -25.11
C LEU A 192 3.57 7.28 -24.18
N ARG A 193 2.44 6.81 -24.68
CA ARG A 193 1.43 6.05 -23.90
C ARG A 193 2.05 4.90 -23.12
N ASP A 194 2.97 4.17 -23.75
CA ASP A 194 3.66 3.03 -23.12
C ASP A 194 4.64 3.49 -22.03
N GLY A 195 5.35 4.59 -22.23
CA GLY A 195 6.26 5.15 -21.24
C GLY A 195 5.54 5.60 -19.98
N ARG A 196 4.40 6.30 -20.12
CA ARG A 196 3.56 6.68 -18.97
C ARG A 196 3.06 5.46 -18.21
N LYS A 197 2.52 4.47 -18.93
CA LYS A 197 2.05 3.22 -18.34
C LYS A 197 3.16 2.51 -17.57
N ASN A 198 4.35 2.39 -18.17
CA ASN A 198 5.48 1.72 -17.56
C ASN A 198 6.00 2.47 -16.31
N LEU A 199 6.03 3.81 -16.34
CA LEU A 199 6.35 4.63 -15.15
C LEU A 199 5.35 4.40 -14.02
N LEU A 200 4.06 4.37 -14.32
CA LEU A 200 3.01 4.10 -13.33
C LEU A 200 3.08 2.65 -12.80
N MET A 201 3.47 1.69 -13.63
CA MET A 201 3.73 0.31 -13.18
C MET A 201 4.96 0.23 -12.25
N LEU A 202 6.02 0.98 -12.56
CA LEU A 202 7.21 1.09 -11.73
C LEU A 202 6.86 1.68 -10.35
N ALA A 203 6.10 2.77 -10.33
CA ALA A 203 5.64 3.41 -9.11
C ALA A 203 4.73 2.49 -8.27
N ASP A 204 3.79 1.78 -8.91
CA ASP A 204 2.95 0.78 -8.23
C ASP A 204 3.78 -0.34 -7.58
N ARG A 205 4.84 -0.79 -8.26
CA ARG A 205 5.77 -1.77 -7.69
C ARG A 205 6.50 -1.21 -6.47
N MET A 206 6.97 0.04 -6.53
CA MET A 206 7.61 0.73 -5.40
C MET A 206 6.67 0.79 -4.19
N MET A 207 5.41 1.18 -4.41
CA MET A 207 4.40 1.22 -3.35
C MET A 207 4.17 -0.16 -2.72
N ARG A 208 4.05 -1.21 -3.53
CA ARG A 208 3.87 -2.59 -3.04
C ARG A 208 5.08 -3.06 -2.24
N SER A 209 6.29 -2.78 -2.72
CA SER A 209 7.52 -3.09 -2.02
C SER A 209 7.56 -2.42 -0.64
N TYR A 210 7.19 -1.13 -0.56
CA TYR A 210 7.09 -0.41 0.70
C TYR A 210 6.07 -1.06 1.65
N HIS A 211 4.86 -1.35 1.18
CA HIS A 211 3.84 -1.97 2.02
C HIS A 211 4.26 -3.35 2.54
N SER A 212 4.89 -4.17 1.70
CA SER A 212 5.44 -5.46 2.13
C SER A 212 6.57 -5.28 3.15
N SER A 213 7.41 -4.27 2.99
CA SER A 213 8.56 -4.04 3.87
C SER A 213 8.17 -3.57 5.27
N VAL A 214 7.05 -2.85 5.41
CA VAL A 214 6.57 -2.32 6.71
C VAL A 214 5.50 -3.19 7.37
N SER A 215 5.07 -4.27 6.72
CA SER A 215 4.08 -5.18 7.30
C SER A 215 4.68 -5.96 8.46
N SER A 216 3.85 -6.28 9.46
CA SER A 216 4.21 -7.17 10.56
C SER A 216 3.81 -8.62 10.27
N SER A 217 4.14 -9.09 9.05
CA SER A 217 3.94 -10.49 8.67
C SER A 217 4.96 -11.39 9.36
N PRO A 218 4.56 -12.38 10.15
CA PRO A 218 5.49 -13.28 10.82
C PRO A 218 6.27 -14.17 9.87
N ILE A 219 5.80 -14.32 8.63
CA ILE A 219 6.46 -15.13 7.59
C ILE A 219 7.48 -14.30 6.83
N GLU A 220 7.18 -13.02 6.57
CA GLU A 220 8.00 -12.17 5.70
C GLU A 220 8.97 -11.27 6.45
N ASN A 221 8.58 -10.78 7.62
CA ASN A 221 9.33 -9.77 8.35
C ASN A 221 9.48 -10.16 9.82
N LEU A 222 10.64 -10.65 10.18
CA LEU A 222 10.98 -10.90 11.57
C LEU A 222 11.47 -9.58 12.20
N TRP A 223 10.52 -8.79 12.68
CA TRP A 223 10.82 -7.53 13.34
C TRP A 223 11.42 -7.74 14.73
N GLN A 224 12.50 -7.02 15.01
CA GLN A 224 13.15 -6.99 16.31
C GLN A 224 13.18 -5.54 16.82
N PRO A 225 12.89 -5.30 18.12
CA PRO A 225 13.03 -3.97 18.68
C PRO A 225 14.51 -3.61 18.81
N ILE A 226 14.84 -2.36 18.47
CA ILE A 226 16.16 -1.81 18.78
C ILE A 226 16.09 -1.32 20.23
N PRO A 227 16.90 -1.90 21.16
CA PRO A 227 16.88 -1.50 22.55
C PRO A 227 17.44 -0.06 22.68
N VAL A 228 16.59 0.86 23.04
CA VAL A 228 16.94 2.27 23.26
C VAL A 228 16.30 2.75 24.55
N ASP A 229 17.09 3.43 25.37
CA ASP A 229 16.55 4.16 26.52
C ASP A 229 15.79 5.39 26.04
N GLY A 230 14.46 5.39 26.14
CA GLY A 230 13.69 6.61 25.95
C GLY A 230 12.55 6.65 24.95
N GLY A 231 11.77 5.59 24.79
CA GLY A 231 10.34 5.79 24.54
C GLY A 231 9.81 5.73 23.12
N GLU A 232 10.57 5.49 22.09
CA GLU A 232 10.02 5.20 20.75
C GLU A 232 10.28 3.74 20.36
N ASP A 233 9.22 3.03 19.93
CA ASP A 233 9.34 1.66 19.45
C ASP A 233 9.94 1.67 18.04
N ILE A 234 11.27 1.57 17.97
CA ILE A 234 12.00 1.46 16.72
C ILE A 234 12.27 -0.01 16.45
N MET A 235 11.77 -0.49 15.32
CA MET A 235 11.85 -1.87 14.89
C MET A 235 12.82 -2.02 13.73
N VAL A 236 13.53 -3.14 13.69
CA VAL A 236 14.47 -3.49 12.62
C VAL A 236 14.17 -4.88 12.08
N THR A 237 14.30 -5.05 10.78
CA THR A 237 14.29 -6.35 10.10
C THR A 237 15.32 -6.36 8.98
N THR A 238 15.77 -7.56 8.60
CA THR A 238 16.71 -7.77 7.50
C THR A 238 16.12 -8.74 6.48
N LYS A 239 16.41 -8.49 5.21
CA LYS A 239 16.08 -9.39 4.10
C LYS A 239 17.31 -9.64 3.24
N HIS A 240 17.32 -10.81 2.61
CA HIS A 240 18.40 -11.22 1.70
C HIS A 240 17.83 -11.43 0.30
N ASN A 241 18.47 -10.83 -0.70
CA ASN A 241 18.25 -11.16 -2.09
C ASN A 241 19.53 -11.81 -2.64
N PHE A 242 19.42 -13.10 -2.98
CA PHE A 242 20.53 -13.87 -3.56
C PHE A 242 20.56 -13.83 -5.09
N GLY A 243 19.79 -12.91 -5.70
CA GLY A 243 19.65 -12.78 -7.15
C GLY A 243 18.44 -13.49 -7.73
N ASP A 244 17.57 -14.04 -6.89
CA ASP A 244 16.28 -14.63 -7.26
C ASP A 244 15.20 -13.56 -7.54
N ASP A 245 15.36 -12.36 -6.99
CA ASP A 245 14.53 -11.20 -7.31
C ASP A 245 15.36 -10.15 -8.10
N SER A 246 15.05 -9.99 -9.38
CA SER A 246 15.68 -9.00 -10.25
C SER A 246 15.24 -7.55 -9.97
N GLN A 247 14.21 -7.35 -9.17
CA GLN A 247 13.59 -6.05 -8.91
C GLN A 247 14.24 -5.31 -7.73
N THR A 248 14.96 -6.04 -6.88
CA THR A 248 15.73 -5.47 -5.77
C THR A 248 17.23 -5.70 -5.97
N PRO A 249 18.10 -4.85 -5.42
CA PRO A 249 19.55 -5.10 -5.47
C PRO A 249 19.92 -6.43 -4.81
N VAL A 250 20.93 -7.09 -5.35
CA VAL A 250 21.49 -8.31 -4.72
C VAL A 250 22.23 -7.92 -3.44
N GLY A 251 22.00 -8.67 -2.36
CA GLY A 251 22.69 -8.46 -1.09
C GLY A 251 21.72 -8.52 0.12
N VAL A 252 22.23 -8.03 1.24
CA VAL A 252 21.46 -7.89 2.48
C VAL A 252 20.95 -6.47 2.56
N TYR A 253 19.65 -6.29 2.82
CA TYR A 253 19.11 -4.97 3.11
C TYR A 253 18.40 -4.94 4.45
N VAL A 254 18.63 -3.83 5.13
CA VAL A 254 18.09 -3.53 6.45
C VAL A 254 16.91 -2.59 6.29
N THR A 255 15.82 -2.90 6.97
CA THR A 255 14.67 -1.99 7.11
C THR A 255 14.54 -1.59 8.57
N VAL A 256 14.48 -0.28 8.84
CA VAL A 256 14.16 0.27 10.15
C VAL A 256 12.87 1.04 10.05
N ALA A 257 11.95 0.81 10.97
CA ALA A 257 10.67 1.49 11.00
C ALA A 257 10.25 1.89 12.41
N THR A 258 9.54 3.01 12.52
CA THR A 258 8.89 3.47 13.76
C THR A 258 7.55 4.10 13.45
N THR A 259 6.67 4.17 14.45
CA THR A 259 5.44 4.95 14.35
C THR A 259 5.40 5.97 15.46
N ILE A 260 5.21 7.23 15.08
CA ILE A 260 5.10 8.35 16.01
C ILE A 260 3.70 8.97 15.93
N TRP A 261 3.24 9.51 17.06
CA TRP A 261 2.07 10.37 17.06
C TRP A 261 2.47 11.83 16.83
N VAL A 262 1.73 12.52 15.97
CA VAL A 262 1.95 13.93 15.62
C VAL A 262 0.65 14.70 15.86
N PRO A 263 0.65 15.82 16.62
CA PRO A 263 -0.54 16.62 16.92
C PRO A 263 -0.92 17.54 15.75
N ALA A 264 -1.07 16.95 14.55
CA ALA A 264 -1.45 17.64 13.33
C ALA A 264 -2.37 16.72 12.51
N GLN A 265 -3.25 17.33 11.72
CA GLN A 265 -4.16 16.58 10.86
C GLN A 265 -3.40 15.78 9.80
N PRO A 266 -3.84 14.55 9.45
CA PRO A 266 -3.20 13.71 8.44
C PRO A 266 -2.97 14.41 7.10
N ARG A 267 -3.93 15.22 6.66
CA ARG A 267 -3.83 15.99 5.42
C ARG A 267 -2.70 17.02 5.46
N HIS A 268 -2.49 17.68 6.60
CA HIS A 268 -1.40 18.64 6.77
C HIS A 268 -0.05 17.94 6.70
N VAL A 269 0.11 16.83 7.42
CA VAL A 269 1.33 15.99 7.39
C VAL A 269 1.61 15.50 5.97
N PHE A 270 0.59 15.03 5.25
CA PHE A 270 0.71 14.59 3.88
C PHE A 270 1.20 15.69 2.94
N HIS A 271 0.60 16.88 2.99
CA HIS A 271 1.02 18.02 2.15
C HIS A 271 2.45 18.47 2.45
N PHE A 272 2.86 18.44 3.72
CA PHE A 272 4.23 18.76 4.11
C PHE A 272 5.24 17.75 3.53
N LEU A 273 4.97 16.44 3.68
CA LEU A 273 5.91 15.39 3.27
C LEU A 273 5.98 15.19 1.75
N ARG A 274 4.85 15.39 1.03
CA ARG A 274 4.81 15.19 -0.42
C ARG A 274 5.50 16.30 -1.22
N ASN A 275 5.61 17.50 -0.66
CA ASN A 275 6.15 18.64 -1.37
C ASN A 275 7.67 18.54 -1.49
N GLY A 276 8.17 18.46 -2.74
CA GLY A 276 9.60 18.40 -3.04
C GLY A 276 10.40 19.58 -2.46
N ASP A 277 9.81 20.78 -2.41
CA ASP A 277 10.47 21.98 -1.86
C ASP A 277 10.65 21.90 -0.33
N HIS A 278 9.85 21.08 0.35
CA HIS A 278 9.97 20.86 1.79
C HIS A 278 10.90 19.70 2.15
N ARG A 279 11.41 18.95 1.14
CA ARG A 279 12.20 17.77 1.37
C ARG A 279 13.44 18.03 2.23
N ASN A 280 14.12 19.15 2.01
CA ASN A 280 15.27 19.56 2.80
C ASN A 280 14.96 19.87 4.28
N MET A 281 13.68 19.94 4.66
CA MET A 281 13.24 20.19 6.03
C MET A 281 13.11 18.91 6.85
N TRP A 282 13.07 17.72 6.22
CA TRP A 282 12.90 16.44 6.89
C TRP A 282 13.85 15.33 6.41
N ASP A 283 14.38 15.41 5.19
CA ASP A 283 15.31 14.43 4.63
C ASP A 283 16.74 14.85 4.92
N LEU A 284 17.42 14.08 5.77
CA LEU A 284 18.81 14.36 6.18
C LEU A 284 19.81 14.40 5.02
N LEU A 285 19.55 13.64 3.96
CA LEU A 285 20.42 13.62 2.77
C LEU A 285 20.27 14.87 1.91
N SER A 286 19.20 15.63 2.10
CA SER A 286 18.92 16.84 1.34
C SER A 286 19.04 18.14 2.17
N VAL A 287 19.40 18.05 3.45
CA VAL A 287 19.60 19.24 4.31
C VAL A 287 20.62 20.19 3.68
N ASN A 288 20.26 21.48 3.55
CA ASN A 288 21.03 22.53 2.90
C ASN A 288 21.30 22.32 1.39
N LEU A 289 20.64 21.36 0.76
CA LEU A 289 20.69 21.17 -0.68
C LEU A 289 19.44 21.71 -1.34
N ASN A 290 19.56 22.08 -2.59
CA ASN A 290 18.40 22.45 -3.40
C ASN A 290 17.72 21.16 -3.90
N THR A 291 16.41 21.10 -3.68
CA THR A 291 15.56 19.98 -4.14
C THR A 291 14.51 20.55 -5.08
N ARG A 292 14.26 19.85 -6.19
CA ARG A 292 13.27 20.30 -7.17
C ARG A 292 12.54 19.12 -7.80
N GLU A 293 11.24 19.26 -7.95
CA GLU A 293 10.45 18.35 -8.78
C GLU A 293 10.71 18.70 -10.25
N ILE A 294 11.21 17.74 -11.02
CA ILE A 294 11.53 17.93 -12.45
C ILE A 294 10.44 17.40 -13.39
N ALA A 295 9.64 16.46 -12.92
CA ALA A 295 8.49 15.91 -13.64
C ALA A 295 7.48 15.31 -12.67
N HIS A 296 6.19 15.34 -13.03
CA HIS A 296 5.16 14.58 -12.32
C HIS A 296 4.06 14.09 -13.27
N VAL A 297 3.40 13.03 -12.84
CA VAL A 297 2.22 12.45 -13.49
C VAL A 297 1.14 12.30 -12.43
N THR A 298 0.02 13.00 -12.59
CA THR A 298 -1.15 12.83 -11.71
C THR A 298 -1.81 11.48 -11.94
N THR A 299 -2.22 10.83 -10.83
CA THR A 299 -2.82 9.49 -10.86
C THR A 299 -4.30 9.49 -10.50
N SER A 300 -4.85 10.62 -10.08
CA SER A 300 -6.28 10.78 -9.78
C SER A 300 -6.73 12.24 -9.94
N ARG A 301 -8.00 12.51 -9.61
CA ARG A 301 -8.53 13.89 -9.58
C ARG A 301 -7.94 14.75 -8.44
N ASP A 302 -7.49 14.13 -7.37
CA ASP A 302 -6.73 14.84 -6.33
C ASP A 302 -5.30 15.04 -6.85
N LEU A 303 -4.92 16.29 -7.06
CA LEU A 303 -3.59 16.67 -7.56
C LEU A 303 -2.46 16.27 -6.60
N GLY A 304 -2.80 15.94 -5.34
CA GLY A 304 -1.88 15.34 -4.38
C GLY A 304 -1.50 13.91 -4.71
N ASN A 305 -2.30 13.20 -5.52
CA ASN A 305 -2.04 11.84 -5.94
C ASN A 305 -1.24 11.87 -7.26
N CYS A 306 0.06 11.70 -7.15
CA CYS A 306 0.96 11.80 -8.30
C CYS A 306 2.22 10.93 -8.12
N VAL A 307 2.84 10.64 -9.24
CA VAL A 307 4.21 10.12 -9.32
C VAL A 307 5.11 11.26 -9.77
N SER A 308 6.14 11.56 -9.00
CA SER A 308 7.07 12.66 -9.25
C SER A 308 8.49 12.14 -9.37
N ILE A 309 9.30 12.82 -10.18
CA ILE A 309 10.77 12.69 -10.21
C ILE A 309 11.36 13.92 -9.55
N ILE A 310 12.11 13.72 -8.49
CA ILE A 310 12.73 14.78 -7.68
C ILE A 310 14.24 14.69 -7.86
N ALA A 311 14.88 15.81 -8.20
CA ALA A 311 16.32 15.94 -8.26
C ALA A 311 16.84 16.64 -7.00
N ILE A 312 17.96 16.16 -6.45
CA ILE A 312 18.72 16.79 -5.38
C ILE A 312 20.06 17.25 -5.97
N ASP A 313 20.39 18.51 -5.78
CA ASP A 313 21.61 19.13 -6.30
C ASP A 313 22.84 18.67 -5.49
N THR A 314 23.25 17.43 -5.74
CA THR A 314 24.51 16.81 -5.29
C THR A 314 25.47 16.68 -6.46
N SER A 315 26.71 16.28 -6.20
CA SER A 315 27.69 15.97 -7.26
C SER A 315 28.20 14.52 -7.09
N PRO A 316 27.71 13.57 -7.91
CA PRO A 316 26.70 13.66 -8.98
C PRO A 316 25.28 13.91 -8.47
N LEU A 317 24.37 14.36 -9.36
CA LEU A 317 22.95 14.54 -9.06
C LEU A 317 22.32 13.23 -8.59
N ILE A 318 21.50 13.30 -7.53
CA ILE A 318 20.68 12.19 -7.06
C ILE A 318 19.24 12.40 -7.50
N PHE A 319 18.62 11.35 -8.01
CA PHE A 319 17.22 11.36 -8.40
C PHE A 319 16.40 10.43 -7.52
N TYR A 320 15.21 10.88 -7.15
CA TYR A 320 14.23 10.05 -6.48
C TYR A 320 12.95 9.97 -7.32
N MET A 321 12.43 8.77 -7.46
CA MET A 321 11.04 8.60 -7.82
C MET A 321 10.21 8.61 -6.54
N GLN A 322 9.16 9.42 -6.50
CA GLN A 322 8.24 9.53 -5.37
C GLN A 322 6.82 9.28 -5.84
N GLU A 323 6.07 8.46 -5.14
CA GLU A 323 4.63 8.35 -5.30
C GLU A 323 3.93 8.87 -4.04
N SER A 324 3.01 9.80 -4.25
CA SER A 324 2.15 10.37 -3.21
C SER A 324 0.73 9.92 -3.44
N GLN A 325 0.07 9.40 -2.41
CA GLN A 325 -1.31 8.94 -2.47
C GLN A 325 -2.07 9.35 -1.20
N THR A 326 -3.28 9.85 -1.37
CA THR A 326 -4.19 10.15 -0.28
C THR A 326 -5.61 9.72 -0.60
N ASN A 327 -6.33 9.27 0.40
CA ASN A 327 -7.77 9.04 0.38
C ASN A 327 -8.37 9.17 1.79
N SER A 328 -9.67 8.93 1.95
CA SER A 328 -10.37 9.03 3.24
C SER A 328 -9.90 8.05 4.32
N THR A 329 -9.02 7.10 4.01
CA THR A 329 -8.57 6.07 4.96
C THR A 329 -7.11 6.19 5.36
N GLY A 330 -6.35 7.02 4.69
CA GLY A 330 -4.94 7.25 4.95
C GLY A 330 -4.19 7.78 3.73
N SER A 331 -2.97 8.20 3.95
CA SER A 331 -2.10 8.76 2.93
C SER A 331 -0.72 8.12 2.98
N TYR A 332 -0.01 8.17 1.86
CA TYR A 332 1.32 7.60 1.71
C TYR A 332 2.20 8.53 0.89
N VAL A 333 3.45 8.65 1.30
CA VAL A 333 4.52 9.28 0.52
C VAL A 333 5.67 8.29 0.49
N VAL A 334 5.84 7.61 -0.62
CA VAL A 334 6.84 6.55 -0.80
C VAL A 334 7.80 6.96 -1.89
N TYR A 335 9.08 6.73 -1.68
CA TYR A 335 10.12 7.10 -2.62
C TYR A 335 11.26 6.09 -2.63
N ALA A 336 11.99 6.08 -3.74
CA ALA A 336 13.21 5.31 -3.91
C ALA A 336 14.23 6.13 -4.70
N PRO A 337 15.54 6.01 -4.39
CA PRO A 337 16.57 6.50 -5.30
C PRO A 337 16.50 5.71 -6.61
N VAL A 338 16.67 6.40 -7.73
CA VAL A 338 16.57 5.81 -9.06
C VAL A 338 17.70 6.29 -9.95
N ASP A 339 18.19 5.41 -10.82
CA ASP A 339 19.04 5.82 -11.92
C ASP A 339 18.20 6.52 -13.00
N ILE A 340 18.56 7.75 -13.33
CA ILE A 340 17.83 8.54 -14.32
C ILE A 340 17.85 7.90 -15.71
N LEU A 341 18.92 7.17 -16.06
CA LEU A 341 19.00 6.45 -17.35
C LEU A 341 18.01 5.28 -17.38
N ALA A 342 17.85 4.58 -16.24
CA ALA A 342 16.85 3.52 -16.11
C ALA A 342 15.42 4.08 -16.19
N VAL A 343 15.16 5.24 -15.57
CA VAL A 343 13.85 5.92 -15.67
C VAL A 343 13.58 6.35 -17.11
N ASN A 344 14.55 6.95 -17.80
CA ASN A 344 14.41 7.34 -19.21
C ASN A 344 14.12 6.12 -20.10
N SER A 345 14.83 5.00 -19.89
CA SER A 345 14.55 3.75 -20.60
C SER A 345 13.10 3.28 -20.40
N VAL A 346 12.56 3.38 -19.17
CA VAL A 346 11.16 3.05 -18.86
C VAL A 346 10.19 3.99 -19.60
N LEU A 347 10.50 5.28 -19.65
CA LEU A 347 9.70 6.28 -20.37
C LEU A 347 9.72 6.06 -21.90
N ASP A 348 10.82 5.50 -22.43
CA ASP A 348 10.96 5.11 -23.83
C ASP A 348 10.34 3.74 -24.15
N GLY A 349 9.61 3.14 -23.20
CA GLY A 349 8.91 1.86 -23.37
C GLY A 349 9.65 0.64 -22.84
N GLY A 350 10.80 0.82 -22.17
CA GLY A 350 11.56 -0.25 -21.55
C GLY A 350 10.80 -0.93 -20.40
N ASP A 351 11.25 -2.12 -20.05
CA ASP A 351 10.64 -2.98 -19.04
C ASP A 351 10.83 -2.41 -17.61
N PRO A 352 9.75 -1.99 -16.91
CA PRO A 352 9.84 -1.44 -15.57
C PRO A 352 10.32 -2.47 -14.53
N ASP A 353 10.18 -3.78 -14.81
CA ASP A 353 10.58 -4.83 -13.86
C ASP A 353 12.11 -5.03 -13.80
N LYS A 354 12.86 -4.37 -14.68
CA LYS A 354 14.34 -4.38 -14.65
C LYS A 354 14.97 -3.27 -13.81
N VAL A 355 14.19 -2.29 -13.35
CA VAL A 355 14.70 -1.20 -12.52
C VAL A 355 14.78 -1.68 -11.08
N GLN A 356 15.98 -1.77 -10.54
CA GLN A 356 16.20 -2.13 -9.13
C GLN A 356 15.95 -0.92 -8.23
N MET A 357 15.25 -1.14 -7.10
CA MET A 357 15.01 -0.08 -6.12
C MET A 357 14.73 -0.64 -4.73
N LEU A 358 15.09 0.14 -3.71
CA LEU A 358 14.68 -0.04 -2.32
C LEU A 358 13.80 1.12 -1.91
N SER A 359 12.56 0.81 -1.48
CA SER A 359 11.57 1.83 -1.17
C SER A 359 11.63 2.25 0.29
N SER A 360 11.64 3.54 0.51
CA SER A 360 11.51 4.19 1.81
C SER A 360 10.28 5.09 1.81
N GLY A 361 9.78 5.51 2.97
CA GLY A 361 8.65 6.43 2.96
C GLY A 361 7.86 6.50 4.25
N PHE A 362 6.64 7.01 4.09
CA PHE A 362 5.73 7.38 5.15
C PHE A 362 4.34 6.81 4.91
N ALA A 363 3.76 6.21 5.96
CA ALA A 363 2.34 5.93 6.04
C ALA A 363 1.70 6.87 7.07
N ILE A 364 0.65 7.56 6.66
CA ILE A 364 0.01 8.65 7.39
C ILE A 364 -1.44 8.25 7.65
N LEU A 365 -1.74 7.90 8.89
CA LEU A 365 -3.07 7.45 9.29
C LEU A 365 -3.66 8.41 10.35
N PRO A 366 -4.98 8.56 10.41
CA PRO A 366 -5.59 9.26 11.53
C PRO A 366 -5.36 8.48 12.84
N ASP A 367 -5.26 9.16 13.97
CA ASP A 367 -5.13 8.52 15.29
C ASP A 367 -6.45 7.91 15.80
N ARG A 368 -7.56 8.25 15.17
CA ARG A 368 -8.92 7.78 15.45
C ARG A 368 -9.79 7.77 14.19
N PRO A 369 -10.90 7.03 14.17
CA PRO A 369 -11.82 7.04 13.03
C PRO A 369 -12.34 8.45 12.74
N THR A 370 -12.33 8.82 11.46
CA THR A 370 -12.95 10.07 10.99
C THR A 370 -14.47 9.89 10.92
N MET A 371 -15.20 10.73 11.64
CA MET A 371 -16.67 10.77 11.60
C MET A 371 -17.12 11.93 10.71
N HIS A 372 -17.97 11.66 9.73
CA HIS A 372 -18.61 12.66 8.86
C HIS A 372 -17.64 13.56 8.05
N GLY A 373 -16.43 13.08 7.76
CA GLY A 373 -15.47 13.82 6.93
C GLY A 373 -14.69 14.93 7.66
N GLU A 374 -14.91 15.11 8.96
CA GLU A 374 -14.08 16.02 9.77
C GLU A 374 -12.83 15.28 10.26
N GLU A 375 -11.68 15.75 9.86
CA GLU A 375 -10.38 15.29 10.37
C GLU A 375 -10.16 15.92 11.77
N ILE A 376 -10.74 15.29 12.81
CA ILE A 376 -10.54 15.68 14.19
C ILE A 376 -9.54 14.72 14.82
N GLY A 377 -8.38 15.20 15.21
CA GLY A 377 -7.37 14.41 15.91
C GLY A 377 -5.95 14.61 15.38
N GLY A 378 -5.05 13.78 15.85
CA GLY A 378 -3.66 13.71 15.43
C GLY A 378 -3.43 12.69 14.32
N THR A 379 -2.16 12.51 14.00
CA THR A 379 -1.67 11.61 12.97
C THR A 379 -0.82 10.51 13.60
N LEU A 380 -1.05 9.26 13.22
CA LEU A 380 -0.11 8.17 13.36
C LEU A 380 0.78 8.16 12.11
N LEU A 381 2.02 8.58 12.26
CA LEU A 381 3.01 8.64 11.19
C LEU A 381 3.97 7.46 11.32
N THR A 382 3.86 6.47 10.44
CA THR A 382 4.86 5.41 10.31
C THR A 382 5.93 5.88 9.33
N ILE A 383 7.18 5.84 9.77
CA ILE A 383 8.38 6.15 9.01
C ILE A 383 9.12 4.84 8.79
N ALA A 384 9.53 4.55 7.57
CA ALA A 384 10.34 3.36 7.28
C ALA A 384 11.40 3.67 6.23
N PHE A 385 12.63 3.28 6.52
CA PHE A 385 13.77 3.44 5.64
C PHE A 385 14.46 2.11 5.39
N GLN A 386 14.89 1.93 4.14
CA GLN A 386 15.65 0.76 3.70
C GLN A 386 17.03 1.16 3.21
N MET A 387 18.01 0.32 3.49
CA MET A 387 19.38 0.48 3.02
C MET A 387 19.99 -0.88 2.66
N LEU A 388 20.73 -0.92 1.55
CA LEU A 388 21.58 -2.06 1.21
C LEU A 388 22.80 -2.05 2.14
N ASP A 389 23.08 -3.21 2.75
CA ASP A 389 24.30 -3.43 3.51
C ASP A 389 25.36 -4.09 2.62
N GLU A 390 26.42 -3.36 2.33
CA GLU A 390 27.53 -3.83 1.50
C GLU A 390 28.53 -4.69 2.28
N SER A 391 28.42 -4.74 3.61
CA SER A 391 29.46 -5.32 4.48
C SER A 391 29.25 -6.80 4.81
N VAL A 392 28.07 -7.38 4.53
CA VAL A 392 27.71 -8.69 5.10
C VAL A 392 27.65 -9.80 4.07
N SER A 393 28.48 -10.79 4.28
CA SER A 393 28.47 -12.07 3.57
C SER A 393 27.81 -13.23 4.34
N THR A 394 27.32 -13.04 5.59
CA THR A 394 26.81 -14.12 6.46
C THR A 394 25.38 -13.90 6.94
N ARG A 395 24.59 -14.98 6.96
CA ARG A 395 23.13 -15.01 7.16
C ARG A 395 22.62 -14.64 8.55
N ASP A 396 23.45 -14.60 9.57
CA ASP A 396 22.98 -14.68 10.97
C ASP A 396 23.27 -13.42 11.82
N TYR A 397 23.67 -12.31 11.21
CA TYR A 397 24.07 -11.13 11.95
C TYR A 397 23.35 -9.86 11.47
N LEU A 398 22.77 -9.13 12.44
CA LEU A 398 22.25 -7.78 12.17
C LEU A 398 23.44 -6.84 11.90
N PRO A 399 23.51 -6.21 10.72
CA PRO A 399 24.62 -5.32 10.37
C PRO A 399 24.61 -4.05 11.22
N SER A 400 25.42 -4.03 12.27
CA SER A 400 25.37 -2.99 13.30
C SER A 400 25.63 -1.58 12.78
N SER A 401 26.45 -1.41 11.73
CA SER A 401 26.72 -0.12 11.12
C SER A 401 25.51 0.43 10.36
N SER A 402 24.86 -0.40 9.55
CA SER A 402 23.66 -0.03 8.79
C SER A 402 22.47 0.22 9.71
N VAL A 403 22.30 -0.60 10.74
CA VAL A 403 21.27 -0.39 11.78
C VAL A 403 21.50 0.94 12.50
N THR A 404 22.73 1.25 12.92
CA THR A 404 23.07 2.52 13.60
C THR A 404 22.84 3.72 12.70
N THR A 405 23.21 3.60 11.44
CA THR A 405 22.97 4.68 10.45
C THR A 405 21.49 4.93 10.26
N LEU A 406 20.70 3.88 9.98
CA LEU A 406 19.26 4.01 9.80
C LEU A 406 18.55 4.48 11.08
N TYR A 407 18.98 4.00 12.24
CA TYR A 407 18.50 4.50 13.55
C TYR A 407 18.70 6.01 13.68
N THR A 408 19.90 6.50 13.35
CA THR A 408 20.20 7.94 13.38
C THR A 408 19.35 8.72 12.39
N ILE A 409 19.17 8.21 11.19
CA ILE A 409 18.33 8.84 10.16
C ILE A 409 16.89 8.91 10.62
N ILE A 410 16.30 7.81 11.08
CA ILE A 410 14.89 7.76 11.42
C ILE A 410 14.54 8.64 12.63
N THR A 411 15.37 8.64 13.68
CA THR A 411 15.17 9.46 14.87
C THR A 411 15.27 10.95 14.57
N ARG A 412 16.25 11.35 13.77
CA ARG A 412 16.42 12.74 13.34
C ARG A 412 15.28 13.19 12.43
N THR A 413 14.89 12.37 11.45
CA THR A 413 13.76 12.67 10.56
C THR A 413 12.46 12.82 11.36
N ALA A 414 12.19 11.92 12.31
CA ALA A 414 11.02 12.02 13.20
C ALA A 414 11.01 13.33 13.99
N ALA A 415 12.15 13.71 14.57
CA ALA A 415 12.30 14.97 15.30
C ALA A 415 12.10 16.20 14.40
N MET A 416 12.68 16.21 13.20
CA MET A 416 12.53 17.30 12.23
C MET A 416 11.07 17.47 11.77
N ILE A 417 10.38 16.37 11.49
CA ILE A 417 8.95 16.41 11.10
C ILE A 417 8.11 16.97 12.25
N ARG A 418 8.28 16.46 13.48
CA ARG A 418 7.57 16.99 14.65
C ARG A 418 7.77 18.49 14.82
N ALA A 419 9.01 18.96 14.72
CA ALA A 419 9.33 20.38 14.93
C ALA A 419 8.73 21.31 13.86
N ARG A 420 8.42 20.81 12.66
CA ARG A 420 7.97 21.62 11.52
C ARG A 420 6.47 21.54 11.24
N VAL A 421 5.85 20.41 11.55
CA VAL A 421 4.43 20.18 11.27
C VAL A 421 3.53 20.75 12.40
N ILE A 422 4.11 21.02 13.59
CA ILE A 422 3.38 21.63 14.72
C ILE A 422 3.33 23.17 14.62
N LEU A 423 4.16 23.77 13.78
CA LEU A 423 4.16 25.22 13.50
C LEU A 423 3.16 25.60 12.41
#